data_41a6bc7a7d68faca7d3cef4889c6bc03
#
_entry.id   41a6bc7a7d68faca7d3cef4889c6bc03
#
_cell.length_a   1.000
_cell.length_b   1.000
_cell.length_c   1.000
_cell.angle_alpha   90.00
_cell.angle_beta   90.00
_cell.angle_gamma   90.00
#
_symmetry.space_group_name_H-M   'P 1'
#
loop_
_entity.id
_entity.type
_entity.pdbx_description
1 polymer ?
#
loop_
_entity_poly.entity_id
_entity_poly.type
_entity_poly.pdbx_seq_one_letter_code
_entity_poly.pdbx_strand_id
1 'polypeptide(L)'
;MNQEIYLGGRRIAADAPVFIVAEMSANHLQDYNRAIEIIHAAKEAGADAIKLQTYTADTMTVDSDADCFINKGGLWDGIKEYDLYKQAYTPWEWHTGLMEEAKKCGLLCFSSPFDATAVDFLEELDAPAYKIASYEINDIPLIRRVAKLHKPVIFATGIAHLEDIERAMNICREEGNEDVILLKCVSAYPTPYEDVNLRMIPTLSQTFGCLTGLSDHTMGGAVAAGAVSLGARMVEKHLTLKRSDGGPDGAFSMEPQEFKEMVSQIRILEKALGSSEYRLTPKQEKERAGSRSIFVAQDMAEGEVFTEQNIRCIRPGIGLHTMYYEEILGRKASCPIGKGTPLSWNLIR
;
A
#
# COMPACT_ATOMS: atom_id res chain seq x y z
N MET A 1 10.26 16.31 5.74
CA MET A 1 10.53 14.86 5.68
C MET A 1 10.82 14.45 4.26
N ASN A 2 11.66 13.45 4.06
CA ASN A 2 12.04 12.95 2.74
C ASN A 2 10.87 12.28 2.03
N GLN A 3 10.73 12.52 0.71
CA GLN A 3 9.73 11.90 -0.17
C GLN A 3 10.30 10.67 -0.89
N GLU A 4 11.55 10.36 -0.64
CA GLU A 4 12.27 9.18 -1.11
C GLU A 4 13.14 8.67 0.03
N ILE A 5 12.94 7.43 0.42
CA ILE A 5 13.61 6.78 1.56
C ILE A 5 14.20 5.46 1.08
N TYR A 6 15.40 5.15 1.55
CA TYR A 6 16.07 3.89 1.27
C TYR A 6 16.10 3.01 2.53
N LEU A 7 15.38 1.90 2.51
CA LEU A 7 15.36 0.91 3.57
C LEU A 7 16.19 -0.30 3.13
N GLY A 8 17.37 -0.48 3.72
CA GLY A 8 18.28 -1.56 3.33
C GLY A 8 18.61 -1.59 1.84
N GLY A 9 18.74 -0.43 1.20
CA GLY A 9 18.98 -0.28 -0.24
C GLY A 9 17.73 -0.38 -1.13
N ARG A 10 16.54 -0.71 -0.59
CA ARG A 10 15.26 -0.68 -1.30
C ARG A 10 14.67 0.72 -1.27
N ARG A 11 14.39 1.26 -2.44
CA ARG A 11 13.80 2.60 -2.60
C ARG A 11 12.30 2.57 -2.33
N ILE A 12 11.82 3.47 -1.47
CA ILE A 12 10.41 3.73 -1.17
C ILE A 12 10.12 5.17 -1.59
N ALA A 13 9.23 5.36 -2.56
CA ALA A 13 8.88 6.66 -3.12
C ALA A 13 7.53 6.60 -3.83
N ALA A 14 7.01 7.75 -4.25
CA ALA A 14 5.70 7.85 -4.90
C ALA A 14 5.60 7.05 -6.20
N ASP A 15 6.69 6.92 -6.95
CA ASP A 15 6.81 6.23 -8.23
C ASP A 15 7.46 4.83 -8.13
N ALA A 16 7.79 4.38 -6.90
CA ALA A 16 8.31 3.04 -6.65
C ALA A 16 7.17 2.05 -6.35
N PRO A 17 7.38 0.73 -6.55
CA PRO A 17 6.46 -0.28 -6.08
C PRO A 17 6.22 -0.18 -4.57
N VAL A 18 4.99 -0.43 -4.14
CA VAL A 18 4.61 -0.44 -2.73
C VAL A 18 5.46 -1.46 -1.97
N PHE A 19 6.03 -1.03 -0.85
CA PHE A 19 6.86 -1.87 0.00
C PHE A 19 5.97 -2.74 0.90
N ILE A 20 6.09 -4.07 0.77
CA ILE A 20 5.23 -5.04 1.47
C ILE A 20 6.01 -5.66 2.63
N VAL A 21 5.48 -5.49 3.84
CA VAL A 21 6.05 -6.01 5.09
C VAL A 21 5.18 -7.13 5.63
N ALA A 22 5.74 -8.31 5.77
CA ALA A 22 5.13 -9.40 6.53
C ALA A 22 5.52 -9.26 8.00
N GLU A 23 4.55 -9.11 8.88
CA GLU A 23 4.74 -9.07 10.34
C GLU A 23 4.68 -10.48 10.89
N MET A 24 5.78 -10.97 11.45
CA MET A 24 5.84 -12.27 12.11
C MET A 24 5.15 -12.24 13.46
N SER A 25 5.43 -11.20 14.25
CA SER A 25 4.93 -11.07 15.63
C SER A 25 5.08 -12.38 16.43
N ALA A 26 4.07 -12.77 17.20
CA ALA A 26 4.08 -14.00 18.02
C ALA A 26 3.70 -15.28 17.23
N ASN A 27 3.54 -15.22 15.92
CA ASN A 27 3.11 -16.36 15.10
C ASN A 27 4.14 -17.51 15.01
N HIS A 28 5.37 -17.28 15.51
CA HIS A 28 6.39 -18.32 15.66
C HIS A 28 6.06 -19.32 16.78
N LEU A 29 5.12 -19.03 17.69
CA LEU A 29 4.65 -19.91 18.77
C LEU A 29 5.80 -20.49 19.62
N GLN A 30 6.86 -19.71 19.88
CA GLN A 30 8.08 -20.11 20.58
C GLN A 30 8.82 -21.30 19.92
N ASP A 31 8.68 -21.47 18.59
CA ASP A 31 9.40 -22.44 17.78
C ASP A 31 10.26 -21.74 16.73
N TYR A 32 11.59 -21.89 16.85
CA TYR A 32 12.55 -21.30 15.93
C TYR A 32 12.38 -21.77 14.48
N ASN A 33 12.12 -23.09 14.29
CA ASN A 33 11.94 -23.64 12.94
C ASN A 33 10.67 -23.06 12.28
N ARG A 34 9.62 -22.88 13.06
CA ARG A 34 8.40 -22.22 12.60
C ARG A 34 8.66 -20.76 12.20
N ALA A 35 9.50 -20.03 12.94
CA ALA A 35 9.92 -18.68 12.55
C ALA A 35 10.64 -18.67 11.21
N ILE A 36 11.52 -19.64 10.95
CA ILE A 36 12.18 -19.85 9.65
C ILE A 36 11.16 -20.16 8.54
N GLU A 37 10.19 -21.04 8.79
CA GLU A 37 9.12 -21.35 7.82
C GLU A 37 8.28 -20.12 7.49
N ILE A 38 7.99 -19.22 8.45
CA ILE A 38 7.28 -17.95 8.21
C ILE A 38 8.11 -17.03 7.31
N ILE A 39 9.43 -16.96 7.47
CA ILE A 39 10.32 -16.18 6.59
C ILE A 39 10.23 -16.70 5.15
N HIS A 40 10.29 -18.02 4.96
CA HIS A 40 10.15 -18.63 3.63
C HIS A 40 8.77 -18.33 3.03
N ALA A 41 7.70 -18.50 3.82
CA ALA A 41 6.34 -18.21 3.40
C ALA A 41 6.15 -16.73 3.00
N ALA A 42 6.73 -15.78 3.77
CA ALA A 42 6.72 -14.37 3.43
C ALA A 42 7.39 -14.11 2.07
N LYS A 43 8.55 -14.74 1.82
CA LYS A 43 9.24 -14.63 0.55
C LYS A 43 8.41 -15.17 -0.61
N GLU A 44 7.87 -16.37 -0.47
CA GLU A 44 7.05 -17.00 -1.51
C GLU A 44 5.76 -16.25 -1.80
N ALA A 45 5.21 -15.58 -0.79
CA ALA A 45 4.05 -14.71 -0.92
C ALA A 45 4.37 -13.35 -1.56
N GLY A 46 5.66 -13.01 -1.74
CA GLY A 46 6.10 -11.80 -2.44
C GLY A 46 6.27 -10.58 -1.54
N ALA A 47 6.48 -10.77 -0.23
CA ALA A 47 6.88 -9.71 0.67
C ALA A 47 8.27 -9.13 0.28
N ASP A 48 8.51 -7.88 0.62
CA ASP A 48 9.80 -7.20 0.49
C ASP A 48 10.61 -7.30 1.79
N ALA A 49 9.92 -7.40 2.92
CA ALA A 49 10.53 -7.52 4.24
C ALA A 49 9.73 -8.44 5.15
N ILE A 50 10.44 -9.00 6.15
CA ILE A 50 9.87 -9.59 7.36
C ILE A 50 10.15 -8.66 8.54
N LYS A 51 9.16 -8.44 9.41
CA LYS A 51 9.32 -7.65 10.63
C LYS A 51 9.22 -8.54 11.85
N LEU A 52 10.09 -8.29 12.80
CA LEU A 52 10.14 -8.93 14.12
C LEU A 52 9.69 -7.94 15.21
N GLN A 53 9.56 -8.43 16.43
CA GLN A 53 9.35 -7.62 17.63
C GLN A 53 10.44 -7.94 18.63
N THR A 54 11.12 -6.91 19.14
CA THR A 54 12.27 -7.06 20.05
C THR A 54 11.94 -6.46 21.41
N TYR A 55 11.57 -7.32 22.34
CA TYR A 55 11.27 -6.98 23.73
C TYR A 55 11.47 -8.20 24.64
N THR A 56 11.37 -7.99 25.93
CA THR A 56 11.17 -9.04 26.94
C THR A 56 9.93 -8.68 27.76
N ALA A 57 9.35 -9.63 28.48
CA ALA A 57 8.21 -9.33 29.36
C ALA A 57 8.57 -8.24 30.39
N ASP A 58 9.80 -8.24 30.89
CA ASP A 58 10.30 -7.26 31.86
C ASP A 58 10.47 -5.85 31.30
N THR A 59 10.68 -5.71 29.99
CA THR A 59 10.79 -4.39 29.34
C THR A 59 9.43 -3.83 28.87
N MET A 60 8.40 -4.68 28.82
CA MET A 60 7.04 -4.29 28.45
C MET A 60 6.18 -3.91 29.64
N THR A 61 6.32 -4.64 30.75
CA THR A 61 5.46 -4.50 31.92
C THR A 61 6.16 -5.06 33.18
N VAL A 62 5.44 -5.14 34.29
CA VAL A 62 5.95 -5.74 35.52
C VAL A 62 5.15 -6.99 35.91
N ASP A 63 5.81 -7.98 36.51
CA ASP A 63 5.16 -9.18 37.05
C ASP A 63 4.35 -8.84 38.29
N SER A 64 3.09 -8.45 38.10
CA SER A 64 2.19 -8.03 39.18
C SER A 64 0.77 -8.56 38.91
N ASP A 65 0.12 -8.98 40.02
CA ASP A 65 -1.28 -9.43 39.99
C ASP A 65 -2.28 -8.27 40.21
N ALA A 66 -1.80 -7.03 40.20
CA ALA A 66 -2.68 -5.87 40.30
C ALA A 66 -3.62 -5.80 39.07
N ASP A 67 -4.85 -5.40 39.32
CA ASP A 67 -5.94 -5.42 38.35
C ASP A 67 -5.66 -4.61 37.05
N CYS A 68 -4.77 -3.62 37.12
CA CYS A 68 -4.34 -2.83 35.95
C CYS A 68 -3.40 -3.59 35.00
N PHE A 69 -2.84 -4.74 35.38
CA PHE A 69 -2.01 -5.61 34.56
C PHE A 69 -2.73 -6.87 34.06
N ILE A 70 -4.06 -6.93 34.26
CA ILE A 70 -4.89 -7.99 33.71
C ILE A 70 -5.67 -7.43 32.51
N ASN A 71 -5.49 -8.05 31.36
CA ASN A 71 -6.21 -7.65 30.14
C ASN A 71 -7.73 -7.74 30.35
N LYS A 72 -8.46 -6.74 29.87
CA LYS A 72 -9.94 -6.68 29.96
C LYS A 72 -10.55 -6.54 28.58
N GLY A 73 -11.31 -7.56 28.22
CA GLY A 73 -11.98 -7.63 26.91
C GLY A 73 -11.04 -8.03 25.76
N GLY A 74 -11.64 -8.33 24.60
CA GLY A 74 -10.90 -8.73 23.40
C GLY A 74 -10.33 -10.15 23.45
N LEU A 75 -9.32 -10.40 22.63
CA LEU A 75 -8.72 -11.72 22.45
C LEU A 75 -7.97 -12.24 23.68
N TRP A 76 -7.47 -11.35 24.52
CA TRP A 76 -6.61 -11.68 25.65
C TRP A 76 -7.30 -11.44 27.01
N ASP A 77 -8.63 -11.40 27.03
CA ASP A 77 -9.42 -11.13 28.26
C ASP A 77 -9.04 -12.08 29.40
N GLY A 78 -8.80 -11.51 30.58
CA GLY A 78 -8.41 -12.23 31.79
C GLY A 78 -6.96 -12.72 31.82
N ILE A 79 -6.16 -12.51 30.77
CA ILE A 79 -4.74 -12.89 30.73
C ILE A 79 -3.91 -11.76 31.35
N LYS A 80 -2.97 -12.12 32.24
CA LYS A 80 -1.98 -11.19 32.79
C LYS A 80 -1.02 -10.73 31.69
N GLU A 81 -0.79 -9.43 31.56
CA GLU A 81 0.07 -8.86 30.51
C GLU A 81 1.47 -9.48 30.50
N TYR A 82 2.07 -9.64 31.67
CA TYR A 82 3.39 -10.24 31.76
C TYR A 82 3.48 -11.66 31.20
N ASP A 83 2.46 -12.49 31.47
CA ASP A 83 2.39 -13.85 30.95
C ASP A 83 2.14 -13.88 29.45
N LEU A 84 1.33 -12.93 28.93
CA LEU A 84 1.10 -12.76 27.50
C LEU A 84 2.41 -12.41 26.78
N TYR A 85 3.13 -11.39 27.26
CA TYR A 85 4.39 -10.96 26.65
C TYR A 85 5.47 -12.05 26.75
N LYS A 86 5.49 -12.82 27.82
CA LYS A 86 6.40 -13.96 27.99
C LYS A 86 6.13 -15.10 26.99
N GLN A 87 4.90 -15.25 26.51
CA GLN A 87 4.55 -16.20 25.46
C GLN A 87 4.77 -15.64 24.07
N ALA A 88 4.65 -14.34 23.90
CA ALA A 88 4.60 -13.67 22.59
C ALA A 88 5.96 -13.18 22.10
N TYR A 89 6.93 -12.89 22.99
CA TYR A 89 8.21 -12.29 22.61
C TYR A 89 9.02 -13.20 21.67
N THR A 90 9.81 -12.59 20.79
CA THR A 90 10.82 -13.31 20.01
C THR A 90 12.09 -13.43 20.81
N PRO A 91 12.58 -14.65 21.14
CA PRO A 91 13.84 -14.82 21.86
C PRO A 91 14.99 -14.07 21.19
N TRP A 92 15.74 -13.29 21.95
CA TRP A 92 16.77 -12.41 21.38
C TRP A 92 17.88 -13.19 20.69
N GLU A 93 18.22 -14.35 21.19
CA GLU A 93 19.20 -15.27 20.60
C GLU A 93 18.81 -15.78 19.19
N TRP A 94 17.55 -15.63 18.79
CA TRP A 94 17.10 -16.03 17.45
C TRP A 94 17.35 -14.95 16.39
N HIS A 95 17.41 -13.68 16.78
CA HIS A 95 17.43 -12.55 15.85
C HIS A 95 18.53 -12.66 14.80
N THR A 96 19.77 -12.98 15.22
CA THR A 96 20.89 -13.15 14.26
C THR A 96 20.55 -14.19 13.22
N GLY A 97 20.09 -15.37 13.61
CA GLY A 97 19.76 -16.44 12.67
C GLY A 97 18.57 -16.11 11.78
N LEU A 98 17.52 -15.45 12.33
CA LEU A 98 16.36 -15.02 11.55
C LEU A 98 16.71 -13.94 10.53
N MET A 99 17.54 -12.95 10.91
CA MET A 99 17.99 -11.90 9.99
C MET A 99 18.90 -12.45 8.89
N GLU A 100 19.78 -13.41 9.21
CA GLU A 100 20.60 -14.10 8.21
C GLU A 100 19.75 -14.91 7.23
N GLU A 101 18.73 -15.63 7.73
CA GLU A 101 17.84 -16.41 6.88
C GLU A 101 16.99 -15.52 5.96
N ALA A 102 16.43 -14.44 6.48
CA ALA A 102 15.73 -13.43 5.68
C ALA A 102 16.63 -12.88 4.57
N LYS A 103 17.89 -12.55 4.89
CA LYS A 103 18.89 -12.06 3.92
C LYS A 103 19.19 -13.12 2.85
N LYS A 104 19.34 -14.39 3.20
CA LYS A 104 19.54 -15.49 2.23
C LYS A 104 18.35 -15.62 1.28
N CYS A 105 17.13 -15.41 1.77
CA CYS A 105 15.91 -15.37 0.97
C CYS A 105 15.76 -14.09 0.13
N GLY A 106 16.64 -13.08 0.32
CA GLY A 106 16.52 -11.77 -0.32
C GLY A 106 15.36 -10.94 0.21
N LEU A 107 14.97 -11.14 1.47
CA LEU A 107 14.09 -10.27 2.24
C LEU A 107 14.93 -9.32 3.10
N LEU A 108 14.43 -8.11 3.30
CA LEU A 108 14.89 -7.26 4.38
C LEU A 108 14.30 -7.77 5.69
N CYS A 109 15.07 -7.65 6.78
CA CYS A 109 14.58 -7.93 8.12
C CYS A 109 14.85 -6.72 9.00
N PHE A 110 13.82 -6.24 9.69
CA PHE A 110 13.90 -5.19 10.68
C PHE A 110 12.93 -5.49 11.83
N SER A 111 12.96 -4.68 12.88
CA SER A 111 12.16 -4.98 14.07
C SER A 111 11.51 -3.74 14.68
N SER A 112 10.51 -3.98 15.53
CA SER A 112 10.02 -2.99 16.48
C SER A 112 10.79 -3.17 17.80
N PRO A 113 11.63 -2.21 18.22
CA PRO A 113 12.11 -2.15 19.59
C PRO A 113 11.03 -1.56 20.49
N PHE A 114 10.96 -2.05 21.73
CA PHE A 114 10.00 -1.54 22.72
C PHE A 114 10.68 -0.85 23.89
N ASP A 115 12.02 -0.84 23.92
CA ASP A 115 12.81 -0.13 24.92
C ASP A 115 14.22 0.20 24.39
N ALA A 116 15.01 0.90 25.21
CA ALA A 116 16.35 1.32 24.85
C ALA A 116 17.32 0.15 24.64
N THR A 117 17.18 -0.94 25.41
CA THR A 117 18.08 -2.11 25.29
C THR A 117 17.82 -2.88 24.01
N ALA A 118 16.56 -2.92 23.56
CA ALA A 118 16.18 -3.49 22.27
C ALA A 118 16.77 -2.68 21.11
N VAL A 119 16.81 -1.34 21.21
CA VAL A 119 17.46 -0.49 20.21
C VAL A 119 18.95 -0.79 20.11
N ASP A 120 19.65 -0.88 21.25
CA ASP A 120 21.08 -1.18 21.29
C ASP A 120 21.39 -2.55 20.68
N PHE A 121 20.62 -3.54 21.05
CA PHE A 121 20.73 -4.89 20.50
C PHE A 121 20.51 -4.92 18.97
N LEU A 122 19.51 -4.21 18.47
CA LEU A 122 19.25 -4.14 17.05
C LEU A 122 20.33 -3.36 16.27
N GLU A 123 21.00 -2.38 16.91
CA GLU A 123 22.18 -1.72 16.32
C GLU A 123 23.38 -2.68 16.22
N GLU A 124 23.61 -3.53 17.20
CA GLU A 124 24.64 -4.57 17.13
C GLU A 124 24.41 -5.54 15.94
N LEU A 125 23.14 -5.73 15.55
CA LEU A 125 22.74 -6.57 14.43
C LEU A 125 22.65 -5.80 13.09
N ASP A 126 23.01 -4.51 13.08
CA ASP A 126 22.91 -3.62 11.89
C ASP A 126 21.50 -3.61 11.26
N ALA A 127 20.46 -3.48 12.08
CA ALA A 127 19.09 -3.36 11.61
C ALA A 127 18.95 -2.18 10.64
N PRO A 128 18.31 -2.38 9.46
CA PRO A 128 18.26 -1.36 8.41
C PRO A 128 17.23 -0.25 8.66
N ALA A 129 16.32 -0.43 9.59
CA ALA A 129 15.24 0.51 9.95
C ALA A 129 14.62 0.13 11.30
N TYR A 130 13.85 1.04 11.85
CA TYR A 130 13.13 0.86 13.11
C TYR A 130 11.64 1.11 12.94
N LYS A 131 10.82 0.25 13.56
CA LYS A 131 9.38 0.43 13.65
C LYS A 131 9.00 0.84 15.07
N ILE A 132 8.37 2.00 15.22
CA ILE A 132 7.70 2.39 16.46
C ILE A 132 6.25 1.89 16.35
N ALA A 133 5.89 0.97 17.22
CA ALA A 133 4.55 0.41 17.23
C ALA A 133 3.53 1.42 17.77
N SER A 134 2.24 1.14 17.62
CA SER A 134 1.18 2.12 17.92
C SER A 134 1.16 2.56 19.38
N TYR A 135 1.43 1.64 20.29
CA TYR A 135 1.41 1.93 21.73
C TYR A 135 2.64 2.73 22.19
N GLU A 136 3.72 2.71 21.41
CA GLU A 136 4.99 3.42 21.69
C GLU A 136 5.05 4.81 21.04
N ILE A 137 3.97 5.26 20.36
CA ILE A 137 3.95 6.59 19.70
C ILE A 137 4.14 7.75 20.68
N ASN A 138 3.89 7.53 21.97
CA ASN A 138 4.08 8.50 23.04
C ASN A 138 5.32 8.23 23.92
N ASP A 139 6.12 7.21 23.59
CA ASP A 139 7.39 6.96 24.28
C ASP A 139 8.50 7.87 23.72
N ILE A 140 8.57 9.07 24.27
CA ILE A 140 9.49 10.11 23.83
C ILE A 140 10.96 9.69 23.95
N PRO A 141 11.41 9.06 25.04
CA PRO A 141 12.77 8.55 25.18
C PRO A 141 13.15 7.54 24.08
N LEU A 142 12.27 6.58 23.79
CA LEU A 142 12.49 5.57 22.76
C LEU A 142 12.57 6.22 21.35
N ILE A 143 11.61 7.09 21.03
CA ILE A 143 11.57 7.80 19.74
C ILE A 143 12.86 8.60 19.54
N ARG A 144 13.27 9.37 20.54
CA ARG A 144 14.50 10.18 20.48
C ARG A 144 15.75 9.33 20.29
N ARG A 145 15.82 8.17 20.98
CA ARG A 145 16.93 7.24 20.81
C ARG A 145 17.02 6.70 19.38
N VAL A 146 15.91 6.25 18.85
CA VAL A 146 15.82 5.74 17.46
C VAL A 146 16.13 6.83 16.44
N ALA A 147 15.58 8.04 16.62
CA ALA A 147 15.80 9.17 15.69
C ALA A 147 17.28 9.55 15.56
N LYS A 148 18.06 9.49 16.64
CA LYS A 148 19.51 9.77 16.67
C LYS A 148 20.35 8.82 15.83
N LEU A 149 19.82 7.67 15.43
CA LEU A 149 20.55 6.69 14.63
C LEU A 149 20.55 7.05 13.13
N HIS A 150 19.78 8.02 12.71
CA HIS A 150 19.65 8.48 11.31
C HIS A 150 19.34 7.34 10.33
N LYS A 151 18.69 6.29 10.80
CA LYS A 151 18.10 5.22 9.97
C LYS A 151 16.60 5.50 9.77
N PRO A 152 15.95 4.92 8.74
CA PRO A 152 14.51 5.09 8.53
C PRO A 152 13.69 4.69 9.76
N VAL A 153 12.73 5.55 10.13
CA VAL A 153 11.80 5.31 11.24
C VAL A 153 10.37 5.21 10.69
N ILE A 154 9.71 4.13 11.05
CA ILE A 154 8.35 3.83 10.61
C ILE A 154 7.44 3.89 11.84
N PHE A 155 6.45 4.79 11.85
CA PHE A 155 5.50 4.93 12.96
C PHE A 155 4.15 4.36 12.61
N ALA A 156 3.55 3.55 13.50
CA ALA A 156 2.13 3.20 13.44
C ALA A 156 1.31 4.18 14.29
N THR A 157 0.13 4.58 13.79
CA THR A 157 -0.69 5.64 14.38
C THR A 157 -2.00 5.12 15.00
N GLY A 158 -2.04 3.83 15.39
CA GLY A 158 -3.26 3.11 15.74
C GLY A 158 -4.06 3.65 16.93
N ILE A 159 -3.37 4.23 17.91
CA ILE A 159 -3.97 4.86 19.09
C ILE A 159 -3.66 6.36 19.19
N ALA A 160 -2.91 6.90 18.23
CA ALA A 160 -2.37 8.25 18.31
C ALA A 160 -3.44 9.33 18.13
N HIS A 161 -3.41 10.35 18.96
CA HIS A 161 -3.98 11.65 18.66
C HIS A 161 -3.05 12.43 17.73
N LEU A 162 -3.55 13.48 17.08
CA LEU A 162 -2.75 14.31 16.17
C LEU A 162 -1.51 14.89 16.84
N GLU A 163 -1.63 15.30 18.08
CA GLU A 163 -0.54 15.86 18.89
C GLU A 163 0.57 14.86 19.20
N ASP A 164 0.25 13.56 19.32
CA ASP A 164 1.24 12.51 19.54
C ASP A 164 2.08 12.30 18.26
N ILE A 165 1.41 12.27 17.10
CA ILE A 165 2.09 12.18 15.80
C ILE A 165 2.97 13.40 15.58
N GLU A 166 2.43 14.61 15.82
CA GLU A 166 3.19 15.85 15.67
C GLU A 166 4.45 15.87 16.56
N ARG A 167 4.30 15.42 17.80
CA ARG A 167 5.41 15.32 18.76
C ARG A 167 6.49 14.35 18.28
N ALA A 168 6.11 13.16 17.84
CA ALA A 168 7.03 12.16 17.30
C ALA A 168 7.78 12.71 16.06
N MET A 169 7.06 13.35 15.13
CA MET A 169 7.63 13.96 13.94
C MET A 169 8.61 15.09 14.27
N ASN A 170 8.28 15.92 15.29
CA ASN A 170 9.15 17.02 15.72
C ASN A 170 10.43 16.49 16.36
N ILE A 171 10.36 15.41 17.16
CA ILE A 171 11.56 14.77 17.72
C ILE A 171 12.48 14.28 16.58
N CYS A 172 11.95 13.65 15.55
CA CYS A 172 12.76 13.22 14.42
C CYS A 172 13.44 14.43 13.73
N ARG A 173 12.73 15.54 13.53
CA ARG A 173 13.29 16.78 12.96
C ARG A 173 14.37 17.38 13.86
N GLU A 174 14.14 17.44 15.17
CA GLU A 174 15.09 17.94 16.15
C GLU A 174 16.41 17.16 16.12
N GLU A 175 16.32 15.84 15.95
CA GLU A 175 17.51 14.98 15.87
C GLU A 175 18.08 14.89 14.42
N GLY A 176 17.51 15.63 13.46
CA GLY A 176 17.98 15.67 12.06
C GLY A 176 17.66 14.42 11.25
N ASN A 177 16.69 13.61 11.67
CA ASN A 177 16.24 12.44 10.93
C ASN A 177 14.96 12.76 10.15
N GLU A 178 15.08 12.84 8.84
CA GLU A 178 13.96 13.13 7.95
C GLU A 178 13.41 11.89 7.21
N ASP A 179 13.99 10.71 7.44
CA ASP A 179 13.58 9.44 6.85
C ASP A 179 12.45 8.80 7.67
N VAL A 180 11.26 9.37 7.56
CA VAL A 180 10.10 8.97 8.36
C VAL A 180 8.94 8.53 7.46
N ILE A 181 8.33 7.39 7.81
CA ILE A 181 7.12 6.85 7.19
C ILE A 181 6.03 6.75 8.25
N LEU A 182 4.84 7.29 7.99
CA LEU A 182 3.67 7.15 8.86
C LEU A 182 2.73 6.07 8.31
N LEU A 183 2.43 5.07 9.12
CA LEU A 183 1.45 4.04 8.77
C LEU A 183 0.11 4.37 9.45
N LYS A 184 -0.93 4.62 8.66
CA LYS A 184 -2.29 4.57 9.18
C LYS A 184 -2.52 3.19 9.78
N CYS A 185 -3.04 3.15 10.98
CA CYS A 185 -3.27 1.93 11.72
C CYS A 185 -4.55 2.06 12.56
N VAL A 186 -5.10 0.95 13.01
CA VAL A 186 -6.09 0.85 14.09
C VAL A 186 -5.67 -0.31 14.97
N SER A 187 -5.45 -0.04 16.26
CA SER A 187 -5.02 -1.06 17.25
C SER A 187 -6.25 -1.78 17.80
N ALA A 188 -6.99 -2.47 16.93
CA ALA A 188 -8.04 -3.42 17.24
C ALA A 188 -7.78 -4.72 16.45
N TYR A 189 -7.95 -5.87 17.08
CA TYR A 189 -7.47 -7.17 16.60
C TYR A 189 -8.60 -8.23 16.62
N PRO A 190 -9.26 -8.56 15.47
CA PRO A 190 -9.15 -7.87 14.16
C PRO A 190 -9.79 -6.48 14.17
N THR A 191 -9.36 -5.62 13.26
CA THR A 191 -9.96 -4.30 13.07
C THR A 191 -11.29 -4.41 12.32
N PRO A 192 -12.40 -3.82 12.83
CA PRO A 192 -13.62 -3.62 12.06
C PRO A 192 -13.36 -2.75 10.83
N TYR A 193 -13.96 -3.07 9.68
CA TYR A 193 -13.71 -2.34 8.44
C TYR A 193 -14.11 -0.86 8.52
N GLU A 194 -15.20 -0.55 9.22
CA GLU A 194 -15.71 0.80 9.45
C GLU A 194 -14.78 1.71 10.25
N ASP A 195 -13.89 1.14 11.05
CA ASP A 195 -12.93 1.89 11.88
C ASP A 195 -11.63 2.23 11.16
N VAL A 196 -11.35 1.61 10.01
CA VAL A 196 -10.05 1.76 9.31
C VAL A 196 -9.78 3.18 8.87
N ASN A 197 -10.78 3.89 8.36
CA ASN A 197 -10.67 5.28 7.91
C ASN A 197 -9.49 5.53 6.95
N LEU A 198 -9.45 4.83 5.83
CA LEU A 198 -8.36 4.90 4.83
C LEU A 198 -8.10 6.31 4.29
N ARG A 199 -9.10 7.20 4.30
CA ARG A 199 -8.94 8.60 3.87
C ARG A 199 -7.91 9.37 4.69
N MET A 200 -7.52 8.86 5.85
CA MET A 200 -6.43 9.43 6.65
C MET A 200 -5.05 9.28 5.99
N ILE A 201 -4.85 8.33 5.08
CA ILE A 201 -3.54 8.12 4.41
C ILE A 201 -3.10 9.38 3.66
N PRO A 202 -3.85 9.92 2.68
CA PRO A 202 -3.48 11.17 2.04
C PRO A 202 -3.46 12.37 3.01
N THR A 203 -4.32 12.38 4.03
CA THR A 203 -4.33 13.45 5.04
C THR A 203 -3.02 13.47 5.84
N LEU A 204 -2.55 12.32 6.33
CA LEU A 204 -1.26 12.21 7.03
C LEU A 204 -0.11 12.66 6.14
N SER A 205 -0.08 12.23 4.86
CA SER A 205 0.96 12.64 3.92
C SER A 205 0.98 14.15 3.69
N GLN A 206 -0.18 14.76 3.51
CA GLN A 206 -0.29 16.22 3.29
C GLN A 206 0.03 17.02 4.55
N THR A 207 -0.43 16.56 5.73
CA THR A 207 -0.23 17.26 7.00
C THR A 207 1.24 17.27 7.41
N PHE A 208 1.92 16.13 7.29
CA PHE A 208 3.28 15.97 7.80
C PHE A 208 4.37 16.05 6.73
N GLY A 209 3.99 16.07 5.45
CA GLY A 209 4.94 16.13 4.33
C GLY A 209 5.86 14.91 4.30
N CYS A 210 5.33 13.69 4.50
CA CYS A 210 6.10 12.45 4.55
C CYS A 210 5.45 11.33 3.72
N LEU A 211 6.19 10.25 3.51
CA LEU A 211 5.63 9.02 2.96
C LEU A 211 4.66 8.39 3.96
N THR A 212 3.59 7.80 3.44
CA THR A 212 2.56 7.15 4.25
C THR A 212 2.28 5.73 3.76
N GLY A 213 1.73 4.93 4.65
CA GLY A 213 1.34 3.55 4.40
C GLY A 213 0.19 3.09 5.29
N LEU A 214 0.04 1.78 5.37
CA LEU A 214 -0.96 1.10 6.19
C LEU A 214 -0.29 0.01 7.03
N SER A 215 -0.61 -0.05 8.32
CA SER A 215 -0.43 -1.22 9.18
C SER A 215 -1.83 -1.80 9.42
N ASP A 216 -2.09 -2.98 8.86
CA ASP A 216 -3.45 -3.51 8.66
C ASP A 216 -3.71 -4.76 9.51
N HIS A 217 -4.74 -4.68 10.37
CA HIS A 217 -5.24 -5.78 11.18
C HIS A 217 -6.65 -6.24 10.77
N THR A 218 -7.15 -5.81 9.60
CA THR A 218 -8.42 -6.29 9.04
C THR A 218 -8.26 -7.69 8.44
N MET A 219 -9.35 -8.37 8.22
CA MET A 219 -9.33 -9.65 7.48
C MET A 219 -9.27 -9.41 5.96
N GLY A 220 -8.52 -10.25 5.26
CA GLY A 220 -8.39 -10.18 3.80
C GLY A 220 -7.53 -9.04 3.27
N GLY A 221 -7.43 -8.87 1.95
CA GLY A 221 -6.55 -7.93 1.26
C GLY A 221 -7.21 -6.66 0.72
N ALA A 222 -8.54 -6.52 0.83
CA ALA A 222 -9.28 -5.41 0.22
C ALA A 222 -8.88 -4.04 0.78
N VAL A 223 -8.66 -3.97 2.10
CA VAL A 223 -8.26 -2.72 2.78
C VAL A 223 -6.85 -2.31 2.38
N ALA A 224 -5.92 -3.26 2.28
CA ALA A 224 -4.57 -3.02 1.79
C ALA A 224 -4.55 -2.48 0.36
N ALA A 225 -5.33 -3.07 -0.56
CA ALA A 225 -5.49 -2.58 -1.93
C ALA A 225 -6.10 -1.17 -1.97
N GLY A 226 -7.13 -0.92 -1.14
CA GLY A 226 -7.73 0.40 -0.98
C GLY A 226 -6.74 1.46 -0.49
N ALA A 227 -5.88 1.12 0.45
CA ALA A 227 -4.82 1.99 0.96
C ALA A 227 -3.83 2.41 -0.14
N VAL A 228 -3.41 1.46 -0.98
CA VAL A 228 -2.52 1.73 -2.12
C VAL A 228 -3.17 2.69 -3.11
N SER A 229 -4.46 2.55 -3.39
CA SER A 229 -5.23 3.48 -4.24
C SER A 229 -5.24 4.91 -3.69
N LEU A 230 -5.14 5.07 -2.38
CA LEU A 230 -5.09 6.35 -1.68
C LEU A 230 -3.66 6.86 -1.42
N GLY A 231 -2.66 6.22 -2.00
CA GLY A 231 -1.28 6.69 -1.97
C GLY A 231 -0.38 6.04 -0.92
N ALA A 232 -0.81 4.95 -0.27
CA ALA A 232 0.07 4.17 0.60
C ALA A 232 1.29 3.66 -0.17
N ARG A 233 2.49 3.82 0.41
CA ARG A 233 3.77 3.36 -0.16
C ARG A 233 4.38 2.19 0.61
N MET A 234 3.78 1.84 1.74
CA MET A 234 4.11 0.67 2.54
C MET A 234 2.82 0.02 3.03
N VAL A 235 2.79 -1.30 3.02
CA VAL A 235 1.72 -2.11 3.61
C VAL A 235 2.35 -3.12 4.53
N GLU A 236 1.98 -3.09 5.80
CA GLU A 236 2.38 -4.06 6.82
C GLU A 236 1.16 -4.89 7.22
N LYS A 237 1.33 -6.22 7.27
CA LYS A 237 0.26 -7.15 7.65
C LYS A 237 0.83 -8.41 8.30
N HIS A 238 0.14 -8.89 9.35
CA HIS A 238 0.53 -10.09 10.08
C HIS A 238 0.43 -11.34 9.20
N LEU A 239 1.44 -12.20 9.31
CA LEU A 239 1.54 -13.48 8.59
C LEU A 239 1.70 -14.64 9.59
N THR A 240 0.86 -15.65 9.48
CA THR A 240 0.99 -16.94 10.16
C THR A 240 1.01 -18.06 9.14
N LEU A 241 1.49 -19.26 9.52
CA LEU A 241 1.42 -20.43 8.62
C LEU A 241 0.00 -20.97 8.53
N LYS A 242 -0.69 -21.09 9.67
CA LYS A 242 -2.09 -21.51 9.76
C LYS A 242 -2.75 -20.86 10.97
N ARG A 243 -3.91 -20.24 10.79
CA ARG A 243 -4.70 -19.67 11.90
C ARG A 243 -5.14 -20.74 12.91
N SER A 244 -5.39 -21.97 12.43
CA SER A 244 -5.78 -23.09 13.29
C SER A 244 -4.72 -23.51 14.30
N ASP A 245 -3.45 -23.10 14.11
CA ASP A 245 -2.38 -23.41 15.07
C ASP A 245 -2.47 -22.54 16.34
N GLY A 246 -3.33 -21.53 16.32
CA GLY A 246 -3.57 -20.63 17.47
C GLY A 246 -2.48 -19.61 17.68
N GLY A 247 -2.23 -19.27 18.95
CA GLY A 247 -1.28 -18.26 19.37
C GLY A 247 -1.89 -16.87 19.54
N PRO A 248 -1.15 -15.91 20.13
CA PRO A 248 -1.65 -14.58 20.45
C PRO A 248 -2.20 -13.82 19.27
N ASP A 249 -1.58 -13.94 18.07
CA ASP A 249 -1.89 -13.15 16.89
C ASP A 249 -2.45 -13.97 15.72
N GLY A 250 -2.57 -15.29 15.90
CA GLY A 250 -2.99 -16.19 14.82
C GLY A 250 -4.36 -15.86 14.22
N ALA A 251 -5.32 -15.48 15.06
CA ALA A 251 -6.72 -15.31 14.66
C ALA A 251 -6.95 -14.22 13.60
N PHE A 252 -6.16 -13.13 13.61
CA PHE A 252 -6.29 -12.01 12.65
C PHE A 252 -5.16 -11.98 11.61
N SER A 253 -4.17 -12.87 11.71
CA SER A 253 -3.07 -12.98 10.74
C SER A 253 -3.52 -13.60 9.43
N MET A 254 -2.93 -13.20 8.33
CA MET A 254 -3.12 -13.84 7.03
C MET A 254 -2.34 -15.16 6.95
N GLU A 255 -2.93 -16.13 6.26
CA GLU A 255 -2.20 -17.31 5.82
C GLU A 255 -1.42 -17.05 4.53
N PRO A 256 -0.39 -17.86 4.17
CA PRO A 256 0.53 -17.56 3.07
C PRO A 256 -0.18 -17.34 1.72
N GLN A 257 -1.20 -18.12 1.42
CA GLN A 257 -1.96 -18.00 0.17
C GLN A 257 -2.75 -16.68 0.12
N GLU A 258 -3.39 -16.29 1.21
CA GLU A 258 -4.12 -15.02 1.31
C GLU A 258 -3.18 -13.83 1.17
N PHE A 259 -2.01 -13.90 1.81
CA PHE A 259 -0.99 -12.87 1.71
C PHE A 259 -0.46 -12.72 0.27
N LYS A 260 -0.21 -13.84 -0.40
CA LYS A 260 0.20 -13.87 -1.81
C LYS A 260 -0.85 -13.27 -2.74
N GLU A 261 -2.12 -13.56 -2.49
CA GLU A 261 -3.23 -12.97 -3.24
C GLU A 261 -3.31 -11.45 -3.03
N MET A 262 -3.18 -10.98 -1.79
CA MET A 262 -3.12 -9.55 -1.48
C MET A 262 -1.97 -8.86 -2.23
N VAL A 263 -0.76 -9.43 -2.17
CA VAL A 263 0.40 -8.87 -2.89
C VAL A 263 0.13 -8.83 -4.39
N SER A 264 -0.39 -9.90 -4.97
CA SER A 264 -0.73 -9.96 -6.40
C SER A 264 -1.75 -8.88 -6.79
N GLN A 265 -2.79 -8.67 -5.99
CA GLN A 265 -3.79 -7.61 -6.20
C GLN A 265 -3.16 -6.22 -6.13
N ILE A 266 -2.27 -5.97 -5.18
CA ILE A 266 -1.52 -4.71 -5.08
C ILE A 266 -0.69 -4.48 -6.34
N ARG A 267 0.06 -5.49 -6.83
CA ARG A 267 0.88 -5.37 -8.04
C ARG A 267 0.07 -5.13 -9.32
N ILE A 268 -1.15 -5.66 -9.40
CA ILE A 268 -2.10 -5.36 -10.48
C ILE A 268 -2.60 -3.91 -10.36
N LEU A 269 -2.97 -3.50 -9.16
CA LEU A 269 -3.49 -2.17 -8.88
C LEU A 269 -2.47 -1.06 -9.21
N GLU A 270 -1.20 -1.22 -8.83
CA GLU A 270 -0.11 -0.30 -9.17
C GLU A 270 -0.04 -0.01 -10.68
N LYS A 271 -0.20 -1.06 -11.50
CA LYS A 271 -0.23 -0.92 -12.96
C LYS A 271 -1.51 -0.26 -13.45
N ALA A 272 -2.63 -0.50 -12.77
CA ALA A 272 -3.95 0.00 -13.17
C ALA A 272 -4.18 1.47 -12.78
N LEU A 273 -3.49 1.98 -11.75
CA LEU A 273 -3.60 3.38 -11.32
C LEU A 273 -3.19 4.37 -12.42
N GLY A 274 -2.17 4.05 -13.20
CA GLY A 274 -1.74 4.88 -14.33
C GLY A 274 -1.39 6.33 -13.95
N SER A 275 -1.73 7.26 -14.84
CA SER A 275 -1.55 8.70 -14.64
C SER A 275 -2.87 9.46 -14.80
N SER A 276 -2.95 10.70 -14.27
CA SER A 276 -4.10 11.59 -14.41
C SER A 276 -4.07 12.42 -15.70
N GLU A 277 -3.26 12.04 -16.68
CA GLU A 277 -3.13 12.74 -17.95
C GLU A 277 -4.20 12.30 -18.95
N TYR A 278 -4.81 13.27 -19.67
CA TYR A 278 -5.68 13.02 -20.80
C TYR A 278 -4.86 12.63 -22.05
N ARG A 279 -4.30 11.43 -22.03
CA ARG A 279 -3.54 10.89 -23.16
C ARG A 279 -4.02 9.50 -23.52
N LEU A 280 -4.26 9.28 -24.81
CA LEU A 280 -4.59 7.96 -25.29
C LEU A 280 -3.33 7.07 -25.35
N THR A 281 -3.50 5.82 -25.03
CA THR A 281 -2.46 4.81 -25.26
C THR A 281 -2.30 4.55 -26.76
N PRO A 282 -1.16 4.03 -27.22
CA PRO A 282 -0.96 3.66 -28.63
C PRO A 282 -2.03 2.69 -29.16
N LYS A 283 -2.58 1.84 -28.29
CA LYS A 283 -3.68 0.94 -28.65
C LYS A 283 -4.98 1.72 -28.87
N GLN A 284 -5.32 2.63 -27.96
CA GLN A 284 -6.52 3.48 -28.10
C GLN A 284 -6.44 4.40 -29.34
N GLU A 285 -5.25 4.92 -29.66
CA GLU A 285 -5.07 5.72 -30.90
C GLU A 285 -5.40 4.89 -32.17
N LYS A 286 -4.97 3.63 -32.22
CA LYS A 286 -5.34 2.73 -33.34
C LYS A 286 -6.83 2.47 -33.38
N GLU A 287 -7.49 2.31 -32.24
CA GLU A 287 -8.93 2.08 -32.18
C GLU A 287 -9.75 3.30 -32.61
N ARG A 288 -9.17 4.52 -32.66
CA ARG A 288 -9.84 5.72 -33.17
C ARG A 288 -10.21 5.59 -34.62
N ALA A 289 -9.52 4.77 -35.42
CA ALA A 289 -9.92 4.47 -36.80
C ALA A 289 -11.34 3.87 -36.89
N GLY A 290 -11.82 3.23 -35.81
CA GLY A 290 -13.19 2.75 -35.71
C GLY A 290 -14.22 3.80 -35.26
N SER A 291 -13.81 5.07 -35.09
CA SER A 291 -14.75 6.16 -34.78
C SER A 291 -15.75 6.43 -35.96
N ARG A 292 -16.71 7.30 -35.70
CA ARG A 292 -17.65 7.69 -36.77
C ARG A 292 -17.11 8.88 -37.55
N SER A 293 -17.39 8.89 -38.86
CA SER A 293 -17.22 10.03 -39.74
C SER A 293 -18.40 10.13 -40.71
N ILE A 294 -18.45 11.19 -41.49
CA ILE A 294 -19.59 11.44 -42.42
C ILE A 294 -19.34 10.69 -43.70
N PHE A 295 -20.34 9.94 -44.15
CA PHE A 295 -20.36 9.18 -45.40
C PHE A 295 -21.59 9.52 -46.22
N VAL A 296 -21.45 9.42 -47.54
CA VAL A 296 -22.57 9.43 -48.46
C VAL A 296 -23.32 8.09 -48.33
N ALA A 297 -24.63 8.17 -48.06
CA ALA A 297 -25.49 7.01 -47.80
C ALA A 297 -26.31 6.58 -49.01
N GLN A 298 -26.41 7.43 -50.03
CA GLN A 298 -27.08 7.20 -51.31
C GLN A 298 -26.26 7.85 -52.44
N ASP A 299 -26.30 7.29 -53.66
CA ASP A 299 -25.65 7.94 -54.81
C ASP A 299 -26.18 9.34 -55.00
N MET A 300 -25.30 10.30 -55.28
CA MET A 300 -25.63 11.71 -55.42
C MET A 300 -25.14 12.23 -56.78
N ALA A 301 -25.97 13.04 -57.47
CA ALA A 301 -25.57 13.76 -58.64
C ALA A 301 -24.78 15.04 -58.27
N GLU A 302 -24.03 15.58 -59.27
CA GLU A 302 -23.42 16.90 -59.10
C GLU A 302 -24.52 17.97 -58.90
N GLY A 303 -24.29 18.85 -57.92
CA GLY A 303 -25.21 19.90 -57.52
C GLY A 303 -26.37 19.47 -56.65
N GLU A 304 -26.48 18.19 -56.33
CA GLU A 304 -27.48 17.67 -55.39
C GLU A 304 -27.19 18.15 -53.98
N VAL A 305 -28.25 18.44 -53.21
CA VAL A 305 -28.16 18.98 -51.87
C VAL A 305 -27.90 17.85 -50.85
N PHE A 306 -26.96 18.04 -49.94
CA PHE A 306 -26.75 17.15 -48.81
C PHE A 306 -27.92 17.25 -47.82
N THR A 307 -28.52 16.10 -47.50
CA THR A 307 -29.68 15.96 -46.62
C THR A 307 -29.45 14.82 -45.60
N GLU A 308 -30.28 14.75 -44.57
CA GLU A 308 -30.26 13.64 -43.62
C GLU A 308 -30.51 12.25 -44.24
N GLN A 309 -31.07 12.19 -45.45
CA GLN A 309 -31.34 10.95 -46.17
C GLN A 309 -30.11 10.46 -46.94
N ASN A 310 -29.29 11.36 -47.49
CA ASN A 310 -28.17 10.99 -48.34
C ASN A 310 -26.80 11.05 -47.72
N ILE A 311 -26.67 11.58 -46.48
CA ILE A 311 -25.44 11.46 -45.67
C ILE A 311 -25.71 10.85 -44.28
N ARG A 312 -24.71 10.17 -43.71
CA ARG A 312 -24.79 9.57 -42.40
C ARG A 312 -23.47 9.61 -41.65
N CYS A 313 -23.54 9.76 -40.31
CA CYS A 313 -22.41 9.58 -39.41
C CYS A 313 -22.27 8.11 -39.07
N ILE A 314 -21.37 7.39 -39.76
CA ILE A 314 -21.13 5.94 -39.62
C ILE A 314 -19.63 5.64 -39.46
N ARG A 315 -19.28 4.41 -39.11
CA ARG A 315 -17.91 3.90 -39.13
C ARG A 315 -17.49 3.50 -40.54
N PRO A 316 -16.19 3.58 -40.86
CA PRO A 316 -15.02 4.00 -40.06
C PRO A 316 -14.80 5.52 -40.01
N GLY A 317 -13.78 5.93 -39.21
CA GLY A 317 -13.41 7.34 -38.98
C GLY A 317 -12.45 7.91 -40.04
N ILE A 318 -12.73 7.72 -41.34
CA ILE A 318 -11.86 8.13 -42.47
C ILE A 318 -12.42 9.27 -43.32
N GLY A 319 -13.67 9.68 -43.06
CA GLY A 319 -14.30 10.84 -43.66
C GLY A 319 -14.22 12.08 -42.76
N LEU A 320 -14.94 13.16 -43.15
CA LEU A 320 -15.05 14.35 -42.32
C LEU A 320 -15.60 14.03 -40.95
N HIS A 321 -15.08 14.73 -39.93
CA HIS A 321 -15.51 14.58 -38.56
C HIS A 321 -16.99 14.92 -38.40
N THR A 322 -17.71 14.17 -37.59
CA THR A 322 -19.16 14.31 -37.37
C THR A 322 -19.58 15.69 -36.88
N MET A 323 -18.66 16.49 -36.31
CA MET A 323 -18.93 17.87 -35.90
C MET A 323 -19.37 18.77 -37.03
N TYR A 324 -19.02 18.43 -38.29
CA TYR A 324 -19.39 19.22 -39.49
C TYR A 324 -20.74 18.81 -40.08
N TYR A 325 -21.46 17.86 -39.47
CA TYR A 325 -22.67 17.30 -40.02
C TYR A 325 -23.71 18.39 -40.33
N GLU A 326 -24.03 19.24 -39.37
CA GLU A 326 -24.97 20.33 -39.51
C GLU A 326 -24.52 21.41 -40.53
N GLU A 327 -23.21 21.65 -40.60
CA GLU A 327 -22.62 22.59 -41.54
C GLU A 327 -22.73 22.12 -42.99
N ILE A 328 -22.76 20.82 -43.22
CA ILE A 328 -22.80 20.19 -44.53
C ILE A 328 -24.25 20.11 -45.06
N LEU A 329 -25.22 19.94 -44.17
CA LEU A 329 -26.63 19.92 -44.56
C LEU A 329 -27.01 21.21 -45.31
N GLY A 330 -27.68 21.07 -46.46
CA GLY A 330 -28.06 22.17 -47.29
C GLY A 330 -27.00 22.63 -48.32
N ARG A 331 -25.73 22.23 -48.16
CA ARG A 331 -24.70 22.45 -49.20
C ARG A 331 -24.91 21.51 -50.39
N LYS A 332 -24.16 21.70 -51.46
CA LYS A 332 -24.31 20.94 -52.73
C LYS A 332 -23.07 20.10 -53.02
N ALA A 333 -23.28 18.94 -53.63
CA ALA A 333 -22.19 18.10 -54.12
C ALA A 333 -21.46 18.82 -55.29
N SER A 334 -20.11 18.79 -55.23
CA SER A 334 -19.26 19.40 -56.26
C SER A 334 -19.10 18.53 -57.52
N CYS A 335 -19.40 17.25 -57.42
CA CYS A 335 -19.33 16.23 -58.50
C CYS A 335 -20.28 15.07 -58.13
N PRO A 336 -20.53 14.10 -59.04
CA PRO A 336 -21.24 12.87 -58.69
C PRO A 336 -20.49 12.10 -57.61
N ILE A 337 -21.19 11.63 -56.56
CA ILE A 337 -20.60 10.92 -55.40
C ILE A 337 -21.35 9.61 -55.19
N GLY A 338 -20.61 8.48 -55.22
CA GLY A 338 -21.19 7.16 -54.99
C GLY A 338 -21.48 6.88 -53.51
N LYS A 339 -22.51 6.09 -53.24
CA LYS A 339 -22.84 5.55 -51.93
C LYS A 339 -21.62 4.87 -51.30
N GLY A 340 -21.37 5.11 -50.01
CA GLY A 340 -20.25 4.56 -49.27
C GLY A 340 -18.98 5.40 -49.37
N THR A 341 -18.98 6.54 -50.07
CA THR A 341 -17.85 7.46 -50.16
C THR A 341 -17.70 8.20 -48.82
N PRO A 342 -16.50 8.17 -48.16
CA PRO A 342 -16.22 9.04 -47.02
C PRO A 342 -16.21 10.49 -47.51
N LEU A 343 -16.97 11.34 -46.84
CA LEU A 343 -17.10 12.73 -47.24
C LEU A 343 -15.83 13.52 -46.94
N SER A 344 -15.43 14.39 -47.86
CA SER A 344 -14.30 15.31 -47.73
C SER A 344 -14.66 16.70 -48.28
N TRP A 345 -13.96 17.75 -47.88
CA TRP A 345 -14.30 19.12 -48.26
C TRP A 345 -14.25 19.39 -49.74
N ASN A 346 -13.44 18.68 -50.53
CA ASN A 346 -13.39 18.81 -52.00
C ASN A 346 -14.63 18.28 -52.73
N LEU A 347 -15.47 17.49 -52.03
CA LEU A 347 -16.73 16.97 -52.55
C LEU A 347 -17.92 17.91 -52.27
N ILE A 348 -17.69 19.05 -51.60
CA ILE A 348 -18.71 19.98 -51.10
C ILE A 348 -18.48 21.36 -51.69
N ARG A 349 -19.56 22.01 -52.17
CA ARG A 349 -19.55 23.41 -52.63
C ARG A 349 -20.61 24.26 -51.95
#